data_fa78721cbafbbda57bf60fc4ebbb4b28
#
_entry.id   fa78721cbafbbda57bf60fc4ebbb4b28
#
_cell.length_a   1.000
_cell.length_b   1.000
_cell.length_c   1.000
_cell.angle_alpha   90.00
_cell.angle_beta   90.00
_cell.angle_gamma   90.00
#
_symmetry.space_group_name_H-M   'P 1'
#
loop_
_entity.id
_entity.type
_entity.pdbx_description
1 polymer ?
#
loop_
_entity_poly.entity_id
_entity_poly.type
_entity_poly.pdbx_seq_one_letter_code
_entity_poly.pdbx_strand_id
1 'polypeptide(L)'
;MKLYFYYLLFLIPFSFTLLYSEDNENLPKSKKEFPNTEMGSKRWAVVVGINDYSDPGISGLQKARNDAKLIGQILQEQGQFDEIFLMTDDLSSKNPLYPTKANIEAKIDYVLDYSSPVDTIIFFFSGHGISDPSGNGYLLSVDTTIEKSLLTSIKVNDIMRKIKERNVPKSILILDACRDLTNSTTKGFAREGFKSEKYASGDVPVTFFSTRTGYYSYEDPKTNFGVFTKYLAYGMEGQADTNKDGIVSFSELEEFVQTGVTQWSDQNDKEQKPIVNYPRDKYGKIPITFSSDKKTSLVEDNNFPKANSKLPALVRSFFIPGWGQWYNGGSEKGLSYFSIFLLLTANVAYHYNPYQNAQSQYDSTILIPARQGEGDTLGINYLLFEPKMQNLEKTRNNFNLSVTALGAFWAWNILDLFLYRGNNFYWAMHIKIAPISYSSLYTHSVIDFDKKTDITFTVRF
;
A
#
# COMPACT_ATOMS: atom_id res chain seq x y z
N MET A 1 29.56 -0.37 -36.71
CA MET A 1 28.12 -0.39 -36.35
C MET A 1 27.78 -1.19 -35.06
N LYS A 2 28.67 -2.07 -34.55
CA LYS A 2 28.46 -2.81 -33.28
C LYS A 2 28.58 -1.95 -31.99
N LEU A 3 29.21 -0.76 -32.05
CA LEU A 3 29.46 0.08 -30.89
C LEU A 3 28.31 1.08 -30.56
N TYR A 4 27.50 1.42 -31.58
CA TYR A 4 26.48 2.47 -31.44
C TYR A 4 25.22 2.02 -30.68
N PHE A 5 24.89 0.71 -30.66
CA PHE A 5 23.69 0.21 -29.98
C PHE A 5 23.87 0.12 -28.45
N TYR A 6 25.09 -0.17 -27.99
CA TYR A 6 25.41 -0.16 -26.55
C TYR A 6 25.52 1.26 -25.99
N TYR A 7 25.93 2.23 -26.83
CA TYR A 7 25.98 3.64 -26.43
C TYR A 7 24.59 4.27 -26.30
N LEU A 8 23.60 3.83 -27.08
CA LEU A 8 22.24 4.39 -26.98
C LEU A 8 21.51 3.95 -25.71
N LEU A 9 21.80 2.77 -25.19
CA LEU A 9 21.23 2.28 -23.92
C LEU A 9 21.88 2.91 -22.67
N PHE A 10 23.13 3.40 -22.83
CA PHE A 10 23.87 4.05 -21.72
C PHE A 10 23.77 5.58 -21.74
N LEU A 11 23.43 6.20 -22.87
CA LEU A 11 23.34 7.66 -22.98
C LEU A 11 21.99 8.26 -22.59
N ILE A 12 20.92 7.46 -22.50
CA ILE A 12 19.61 7.96 -22.05
C ILE A 12 19.63 8.44 -20.59
N PRO A 13 20.36 7.80 -19.64
CA PRO A 13 20.46 8.34 -18.28
C PRO A 13 21.35 9.60 -18.18
N PHE A 14 22.31 9.78 -19.10
CA PHE A 14 23.27 10.87 -19.02
C PHE A 14 22.76 12.21 -19.60
N SER A 15 21.81 12.13 -20.54
CA SER A 15 21.20 13.33 -21.14
C SER A 15 20.12 13.95 -20.26
N PHE A 16 19.60 13.22 -19.27
CA PHE A 16 18.57 13.74 -18.35
C PHE A 16 19.15 14.57 -17.20
N THR A 17 20.47 14.44 -16.95
CA THR A 17 21.16 15.20 -15.89
C THR A 17 21.60 16.60 -16.35
N LEU A 18 21.53 16.92 -17.63
CA LEU A 18 21.98 18.22 -18.18
C LEU A 18 20.84 19.23 -18.45
N LEU A 19 19.59 18.87 -18.19
CA LEU A 19 18.43 19.78 -18.31
C LEU A 19 17.84 20.18 -16.96
N TYR A 20 18.52 19.90 -15.85
CA TYR A 20 18.15 20.46 -14.55
C TYR A 20 18.91 21.77 -14.35
N SER A 21 18.38 22.86 -14.92
CA SER A 21 18.82 24.19 -14.55
C SER A 21 18.33 24.49 -13.13
N GLU A 22 19.25 24.98 -12.34
CA GLU A 22 19.08 25.49 -11.00
C GLU A 22 17.81 26.34 -10.82
N ASP A 23 16.77 25.72 -10.26
CA ASP A 23 15.89 26.41 -9.34
C ASP A 23 16.19 25.87 -7.94
N ASN A 24 16.95 26.69 -7.21
CA ASN A 24 17.39 26.47 -5.84
C ASN A 24 16.21 26.53 -4.84
N GLU A 25 15.23 25.62 -4.94
CA GLU A 25 14.14 25.53 -3.95
C GLU A 25 13.84 24.11 -3.43
N ASN A 26 14.72 23.14 -3.61
CA ASN A 26 14.55 21.81 -3.00
C ASN A 26 15.83 21.28 -2.36
N LEU A 27 16.42 22.05 -1.48
CA LEU A 27 17.07 21.45 -0.32
C LEU A 27 16.02 20.58 0.39
N PRO A 28 16.31 19.35 0.84
CA PRO A 28 15.39 18.59 1.64
C PRO A 28 14.96 19.51 2.78
N LYS A 29 13.67 19.88 2.80
CA LYS A 29 13.11 20.72 3.87
C LYS A 29 13.56 20.06 5.15
N SER A 30 14.37 20.74 5.95
CA SER A 30 14.82 20.23 7.23
C SER A 30 13.56 19.74 7.96
N LYS A 31 13.58 18.47 8.41
CA LYS A 31 12.47 17.93 9.20
C LYS A 31 12.14 18.98 10.26
N LYS A 32 10.90 19.48 10.30
CA LYS A 32 10.49 20.37 11.40
C LYS A 32 10.65 19.56 12.67
N GLU A 33 11.46 20.00 13.60
CA GLU A 33 11.62 19.34 14.88
C GLU A 33 10.57 19.86 15.86
N PHE A 34 9.96 18.98 16.62
CA PHE A 34 9.08 19.39 17.71
C PHE A 34 9.93 20.06 18.80
N PRO A 35 9.49 21.22 19.34
CA PRO A 35 10.20 21.84 20.44
C PRO A 35 10.27 20.89 21.65
N ASN A 36 11.41 20.86 22.32
CA ASN A 36 11.70 19.98 23.46
C ASN A 36 11.74 18.47 23.16
N THR A 37 11.94 18.06 21.91
CA THR A 37 12.33 16.68 21.61
C THR A 37 13.78 16.45 21.98
N GLU A 38 14.05 15.36 22.68
CA GLU A 38 15.43 14.98 23.02
C GLU A 38 16.17 14.55 21.75
N MET A 39 17.45 14.94 21.63
CA MET A 39 18.26 14.61 20.47
C MET A 39 18.28 13.09 20.24
N GLY A 40 17.96 12.65 19.02
CA GLY A 40 17.94 11.24 18.64
C GLY A 40 16.66 10.49 19.04
N SER A 41 15.62 11.16 19.60
CA SER A 41 14.33 10.51 19.84
C SER A 41 13.66 10.15 18.53
N LYS A 42 13.05 8.97 18.49
CA LYS A 42 12.25 8.46 17.36
C LYS A 42 10.76 8.47 17.67
N ARG A 43 9.97 8.45 16.61
CA ARG A 43 8.51 8.37 16.68
C ARG A 43 8.05 7.12 15.94
N TRP A 44 7.36 6.23 16.66
CA TRP A 44 6.94 4.92 16.18
C TRP A 44 5.42 4.82 16.18
N ALA A 45 4.84 4.19 15.17
CA ALA A 45 3.42 3.89 15.18
C ALA A 45 3.13 2.47 14.73
N VAL A 46 2.21 1.81 15.44
CA VAL A 46 1.52 0.59 14.99
C VAL A 46 0.06 0.96 14.79
N VAL A 47 -0.42 0.88 13.56
CA VAL A 47 -1.74 1.36 13.15
C VAL A 47 -2.52 0.19 12.54
N VAL A 48 -3.55 -0.26 13.24
CA VAL A 48 -4.32 -1.47 12.87
C VAL A 48 -5.74 -1.10 12.51
N GLY A 49 -6.24 -1.64 11.39
CA GLY A 49 -7.63 -1.48 10.96
C GLY A 49 -8.17 -2.76 10.33
N ILE A 50 -9.27 -3.30 10.89
CA ILE A 50 -9.83 -4.59 10.48
C ILE A 50 -11.32 -4.45 10.18
N ASN A 51 -11.68 -4.67 8.90
CA ASN A 51 -13.06 -4.74 8.46
C ASN A 51 -13.57 -6.19 8.44
N ASP A 52 -12.77 -7.11 7.91
CA ASP A 52 -13.16 -8.47 7.62
C ASP A 52 -12.43 -9.45 8.54
N TYR A 53 -13.18 -10.37 9.13
CA TYR A 53 -12.69 -11.39 10.06
C TYR A 53 -12.80 -12.77 9.43
N SER A 54 -11.83 -13.66 9.73
CA SER A 54 -11.82 -15.03 9.19
C SER A 54 -12.96 -15.89 9.73
N ASP A 55 -13.43 -15.62 10.95
CA ASP A 55 -14.56 -16.34 11.55
C ASP A 55 -15.89 -15.70 11.09
N PRO A 56 -16.76 -16.44 10.38
CA PRO A 56 -18.04 -15.92 9.89
C PRO A 56 -19.02 -15.54 11.01
N GLY A 57 -18.77 -15.97 12.24
CA GLY A 57 -19.53 -15.56 13.43
C GLY A 57 -19.23 -14.12 13.89
N ILE A 58 -18.17 -13.50 13.37
CA ILE A 58 -17.82 -12.11 13.63
C ILE A 58 -18.30 -11.26 12.46
N SER A 59 -19.23 -10.32 12.70
CA SER A 59 -19.74 -9.44 11.65
C SER A 59 -18.63 -8.51 11.12
N GLY A 60 -18.61 -8.27 9.81
CA GLY A 60 -17.68 -7.31 9.21
C GLY A 60 -18.01 -5.86 9.59
N LEU A 61 -17.01 -4.99 9.55
CA LEU A 61 -17.10 -3.54 9.64
C LEU A 61 -16.89 -2.92 8.26
N GLN A 62 -17.23 -1.65 8.11
CA GLN A 62 -17.07 -0.98 6.81
C GLN A 62 -15.95 0.06 6.79
N LYS A 63 -15.57 0.60 7.94
CA LYS A 63 -14.74 1.82 8.02
C LYS A 63 -13.42 1.68 8.77
N ALA A 64 -13.25 0.64 9.57
CA ALA A 64 -12.07 0.46 10.41
C ALA A 64 -10.74 0.45 9.61
N ARG A 65 -10.74 -0.17 8.44
CA ARG A 65 -9.60 -0.15 7.51
C ARG A 65 -9.29 1.26 7.03
N ASN A 66 -10.31 2.04 6.72
CA ASN A 66 -10.17 3.42 6.27
C ASN A 66 -9.66 4.31 7.39
N ASP A 67 -10.16 4.09 8.60
CA ASP A 67 -9.69 4.79 9.81
C ASP A 67 -8.19 4.62 10.00
N ALA A 68 -7.70 3.39 9.95
CA ALA A 68 -6.29 3.10 10.08
C ALA A 68 -5.43 3.77 8.99
N LYS A 69 -5.89 3.71 7.73
CA LYS A 69 -5.19 4.35 6.61
C LYS A 69 -5.10 5.86 6.77
N LEU A 70 -6.20 6.50 7.19
CA LEU A 70 -6.25 7.95 7.43
C LEU A 70 -5.28 8.36 8.55
N ILE A 71 -5.34 7.68 9.69
CA ILE A 71 -4.46 7.97 10.83
C ILE A 71 -2.99 7.72 10.45
N GLY A 72 -2.68 6.61 9.79
CA GLY A 72 -1.32 6.32 9.32
C GLY A 72 -0.76 7.42 8.42
N GLN A 73 -1.58 7.93 7.50
CA GLN A 73 -1.20 9.03 6.62
C GLN A 73 -0.92 10.33 7.39
N ILE A 74 -1.79 10.73 8.31
CA ILE A 74 -1.62 11.95 9.11
C ILE A 74 -0.37 11.84 9.99
N LEU A 75 -0.13 10.69 10.60
CA LEU A 75 1.08 10.45 11.40
C LEU A 75 2.35 10.57 10.55
N GLN A 76 2.31 10.13 9.30
CA GLN A 76 3.43 10.26 8.38
C GLN A 76 3.66 11.70 7.92
N GLU A 77 2.60 12.40 7.49
CA GLU A 77 2.71 13.70 6.83
C GLU A 77 2.88 14.84 7.82
N GLN A 78 2.12 14.81 8.93
CA GLN A 78 2.08 15.90 9.92
C GLN A 78 2.69 15.50 11.26
N GLY A 79 2.63 14.21 11.61
CA GLY A 79 3.23 13.69 12.83
C GLY A 79 4.73 13.44 12.72
N GLN A 80 5.28 13.37 11.51
CA GLN A 80 6.70 13.08 11.24
C GLN A 80 7.19 11.80 11.94
N PHE A 81 6.35 10.78 11.98
CA PHE A 81 6.73 9.49 12.53
C PHE A 81 7.81 8.84 11.67
N ASP A 82 8.84 8.31 12.31
CA ASP A 82 9.99 7.71 11.63
C ASP A 82 9.66 6.35 11.06
N GLU A 83 8.86 5.56 11.80
CA GLU A 83 8.36 4.27 11.35
C GLU A 83 6.88 4.07 11.67
N ILE A 84 6.12 3.65 10.66
CA ILE A 84 4.69 3.38 10.77
C ILE A 84 4.40 1.99 10.23
N PHE A 85 3.91 1.11 11.08
CA PHE A 85 3.44 -0.23 10.70
C PHE A 85 1.93 -0.17 10.49
N LEU A 86 1.52 0.05 9.24
CA LEU A 86 0.10 0.05 8.85
C LEU A 86 -0.34 -1.39 8.55
N MET A 87 -1.20 -1.92 9.41
CA MET A 87 -1.67 -3.29 9.41
C MET A 87 -3.16 -3.34 9.10
N THR A 88 -3.52 -3.71 7.88
CA THR A 88 -4.90 -3.77 7.41
C THR A 88 -5.23 -5.11 6.75
N ASP A 89 -6.48 -5.52 6.85
CA ASP A 89 -6.97 -6.82 6.38
C ASP A 89 -7.14 -6.93 4.85
N ASP A 90 -6.90 -5.86 4.11
CA ASP A 90 -6.79 -5.87 2.64
C ASP A 90 -5.37 -6.23 2.13
N LEU A 91 -4.43 -6.45 3.03
CA LEU A 91 -3.13 -7.01 2.71
C LEU A 91 -3.26 -8.52 2.46
N SER A 92 -2.31 -9.07 1.69
CA SER A 92 -2.21 -10.53 1.55
C SER A 92 -1.99 -11.19 2.91
N SER A 93 -2.63 -12.34 3.18
CA SER A 93 -2.45 -13.11 4.41
C SER A 93 -1.01 -13.58 4.67
N LYS A 94 -0.15 -13.58 3.64
CA LYS A 94 1.29 -13.85 3.74
C LYS A 94 2.13 -12.62 4.10
N ASN A 95 1.52 -11.43 4.09
CA ASN A 95 2.23 -10.20 4.45
C ASN A 95 2.48 -10.16 5.97
N PRO A 96 3.69 -9.86 6.44
CA PRO A 96 3.98 -9.73 7.87
C PRO A 96 3.23 -8.58 8.55
N LEU A 97 2.59 -7.70 7.79
CA LEU A 97 1.69 -6.65 8.28
C LEU A 97 0.20 -7.04 8.17
N TYR A 98 -0.13 -8.27 7.74
CA TYR A 98 -1.51 -8.75 7.79
C TYR A 98 -1.94 -8.89 9.26
N PRO A 99 -3.09 -8.32 9.70
CA PRO A 99 -3.38 -8.09 11.11
C PRO A 99 -3.85 -9.34 11.87
N THR A 100 -3.07 -10.44 11.80
CA THR A 100 -3.25 -11.57 12.71
C THR A 100 -2.78 -11.20 14.12
N LYS A 101 -3.26 -11.93 15.12
CA LYS A 101 -2.80 -11.74 16.51
C LYS A 101 -1.27 -11.80 16.60
N ALA A 102 -0.67 -12.84 16.04
CA ALA A 102 0.78 -13.03 16.08
C ALA A 102 1.55 -11.88 15.42
N ASN A 103 1.08 -11.40 14.26
CA ASN A 103 1.75 -10.31 13.55
C ASN A 103 1.62 -8.97 14.30
N ILE A 104 0.44 -8.68 14.87
CA ILE A 104 0.22 -7.45 15.66
C ILE A 104 1.10 -7.48 16.90
N GLU A 105 1.09 -8.57 17.67
CA GLU A 105 1.92 -8.73 18.86
C GLU A 105 3.41 -8.64 18.51
N ALA A 106 3.85 -9.26 17.42
CA ALA A 106 5.25 -9.18 16.96
C ALA A 106 5.66 -7.75 16.58
N LYS A 107 4.75 -6.93 15.98
CA LYS A 107 5.06 -5.54 15.67
C LYS A 107 5.08 -4.65 16.91
N ILE A 108 4.20 -4.90 17.87
CA ILE A 108 4.24 -4.22 19.18
C ILE A 108 5.56 -4.54 19.88
N ASP A 109 5.94 -5.81 19.94
CA ASP A 109 7.18 -6.25 20.57
C ASP A 109 8.40 -5.63 19.85
N TYR A 110 8.42 -5.64 18.52
CA TYR A 110 9.48 -5.02 17.73
C TYR A 110 9.63 -3.52 18.08
N VAL A 111 8.54 -2.76 18.07
CA VAL A 111 8.59 -1.33 18.39
C VAL A 111 9.09 -1.11 19.83
N LEU A 112 8.61 -1.89 20.78
CA LEU A 112 9.03 -1.77 22.18
C LEU A 112 10.47 -2.21 22.42
N ASP A 113 10.99 -3.19 21.68
CA ASP A 113 12.37 -3.68 21.79
C ASP A 113 13.40 -2.69 21.22
N TYR A 114 13.01 -1.95 20.17
CA TYR A 114 13.88 -1.00 19.47
C TYR A 114 13.67 0.46 19.88
N SER A 115 12.65 0.74 20.71
CA SER A 115 12.39 2.08 21.23
C SER A 115 13.23 2.38 22.47
N SER A 116 13.45 3.66 22.70
CA SER A 116 14.12 4.20 23.87
C SER A 116 13.13 4.96 24.80
N PRO A 117 13.50 5.24 26.06
CA PRO A 117 12.63 6.00 26.97
C PRO A 117 12.27 7.41 26.51
N VAL A 118 13.02 7.98 25.56
CA VAL A 118 12.78 9.32 25.00
C VAL A 118 11.86 9.30 23.79
N ASP A 119 11.61 8.13 23.22
CA ASP A 119 10.80 7.96 22.01
C ASP A 119 9.30 8.17 22.27
N THR A 120 8.57 8.45 21.22
CA THR A 120 7.11 8.52 21.24
C THR A 120 6.52 7.35 20.49
N ILE A 121 5.58 6.63 21.11
CA ILE A 121 4.88 5.50 20.48
C ILE A 121 3.40 5.80 20.40
N ILE A 122 2.80 5.59 19.22
CA ILE A 122 1.34 5.54 19.05
C ILE A 122 0.94 4.13 18.61
N PHE A 123 0.04 3.54 19.39
CA PHE A 123 -0.70 2.36 18.98
C PHE A 123 -2.14 2.77 18.69
N PHE A 124 -2.57 2.65 17.43
CA PHE A 124 -3.93 2.90 16.98
C PHE A 124 -4.58 1.60 16.56
N PHE A 125 -5.81 1.37 17.01
CA PHE A 125 -6.61 0.22 16.61
C PHE A 125 -8.03 0.67 16.28
N SER A 126 -8.52 0.31 15.08
CA SER A 126 -9.93 0.41 14.70
C SER A 126 -10.43 -1.00 14.29
N GLY A 127 -11.49 -1.47 14.95
CA GLY A 127 -11.99 -2.82 14.78
C GLY A 127 -12.92 -3.26 15.89
N HIS A 128 -13.23 -4.55 15.96
CA HIS A 128 -14.01 -5.11 17.06
C HIS A 128 -13.21 -5.26 18.35
N GLY A 129 -13.87 -5.04 19.46
CA GLY A 129 -13.36 -5.31 20.80
C GLY A 129 -14.40 -6.00 21.67
N ILE A 130 -13.93 -6.80 22.60
CA ILE A 130 -14.74 -7.49 23.60
C ILE A 130 -14.16 -7.29 24.99
N SER A 131 -14.95 -7.59 26.03
CA SER A 131 -14.46 -7.62 27.41
C SER A 131 -14.74 -8.97 28.05
N ASP A 132 -13.85 -9.37 28.97
CA ASP A 132 -14.16 -10.48 29.87
C ASP A 132 -15.16 -10.04 30.98
N PRO A 133 -15.71 -10.99 31.75
CA PRO A 133 -16.62 -10.66 32.86
C PRO A 133 -16.01 -9.75 33.93
N SER A 134 -14.69 -9.70 33.99
CA SER A 134 -13.97 -8.80 34.90
C SER A 134 -13.77 -7.39 34.32
N GLY A 135 -14.17 -7.16 33.04
CA GLY A 135 -14.05 -5.88 32.34
C GLY A 135 -12.66 -5.62 31.74
N ASN A 136 -11.81 -6.65 31.57
CA ASN A 136 -10.58 -6.47 30.81
C ASN A 136 -10.90 -6.45 29.31
N GLY A 137 -10.27 -5.55 28.57
CA GLY A 137 -10.48 -5.38 27.12
C GLY A 137 -9.62 -6.29 26.26
N TYR A 138 -10.21 -6.74 25.16
CA TYR A 138 -9.56 -7.56 24.16
C TYR A 138 -9.88 -7.00 22.76
N LEU A 139 -8.87 -6.85 21.92
CA LEU A 139 -8.98 -6.40 20.54
C LEU A 139 -8.99 -7.64 19.62
N LEU A 140 -9.97 -7.71 18.74
CA LEU A 140 -10.12 -8.84 17.83
C LEU A 140 -9.18 -8.66 16.63
N SER A 141 -8.30 -9.63 16.42
CA SER A 141 -7.49 -9.75 15.20
C SER A 141 -8.26 -10.48 14.11
N VAL A 142 -7.78 -10.42 12.88
CA VAL A 142 -8.44 -11.04 11.71
C VAL A 142 -8.64 -12.55 11.89
N ASP A 143 -7.76 -13.22 12.63
CA ASP A 143 -7.76 -14.65 12.92
C ASP A 143 -8.44 -15.02 14.27
N THR A 144 -9.11 -14.05 14.89
CA THR A 144 -9.88 -14.32 16.11
C THR A 144 -11.02 -15.28 15.81
N THR A 145 -11.19 -16.30 16.67
CA THR A 145 -12.31 -17.26 16.61
C THR A 145 -13.30 -16.97 17.74
N ILE A 146 -14.61 -16.94 17.43
CA ILE A 146 -15.64 -16.57 18.39
C ILE A 146 -15.69 -17.49 19.59
N GLU A 147 -15.53 -18.80 19.37
CA GLU A 147 -15.57 -19.80 20.44
C GLU A 147 -14.44 -19.66 21.47
N LYS A 148 -13.29 -19.12 21.03
CA LYS A 148 -12.08 -18.95 21.86
C LYS A 148 -11.62 -17.49 21.86
N SER A 149 -12.55 -16.55 21.72
CA SER A 149 -12.26 -15.15 21.47
C SER A 149 -11.31 -14.52 22.50
N LEU A 150 -11.45 -14.81 23.79
CA LEU A 150 -10.52 -14.28 24.80
C LEU A 150 -9.08 -14.83 24.65
N LEU A 151 -8.91 -16.04 24.07
CA LEU A 151 -7.60 -16.64 23.83
C LEU A 151 -6.98 -16.19 22.51
N THR A 152 -7.82 -15.98 21.49
CA THR A 152 -7.39 -15.66 20.14
C THR A 152 -7.34 -14.15 19.86
N SER A 153 -7.82 -13.32 20.79
CA SER A 153 -7.71 -11.85 20.72
C SER A 153 -6.53 -11.29 21.49
N ILE A 154 -6.25 -10.03 21.27
CA ILE A 154 -5.13 -9.30 21.90
C ILE A 154 -5.64 -8.64 23.18
N LYS A 155 -5.08 -8.97 24.32
CA LYS A 155 -5.45 -8.38 25.62
C LYS A 155 -4.80 -7.01 25.79
N VAL A 156 -5.60 -5.98 25.98
CA VAL A 156 -5.12 -4.60 26.15
C VAL A 156 -4.16 -4.46 27.34
N ASN A 157 -4.47 -5.15 28.45
CA ASN A 157 -3.61 -5.12 29.64
C ASN A 157 -2.19 -5.68 29.35
N ASP A 158 -2.06 -6.63 28.40
CA ASP A 158 -0.73 -7.17 28.09
C ASP A 158 0.10 -6.16 27.29
N ILE A 159 -0.53 -5.40 26.39
CA ILE A 159 0.14 -4.27 25.71
C ILE A 159 0.63 -3.26 26.74
N MET A 160 -0.23 -2.86 27.66
CA MET A 160 0.09 -1.88 28.71
C MET A 160 1.21 -2.35 29.62
N ARG A 161 1.16 -3.63 30.03
CA ARG A 161 2.22 -4.25 30.84
C ARG A 161 3.57 -4.23 30.11
N LYS A 162 3.59 -4.61 28.82
CA LYS A 162 4.80 -4.59 27.99
C LYS A 162 5.39 -3.17 27.88
N ILE A 163 4.57 -2.16 27.65
CA ILE A 163 5.01 -0.75 27.60
C ILE A 163 5.65 -0.33 28.93
N LYS A 164 5.04 -0.69 30.05
CA LYS A 164 5.56 -0.39 31.38
C LYS A 164 6.91 -1.10 31.64
N GLU A 165 7.00 -2.38 31.31
CA GLU A 165 8.23 -3.19 31.49
C GLU A 165 9.39 -2.65 30.65
N ARG A 166 9.13 -2.10 29.45
CA ARG A 166 10.13 -1.51 28.55
C ARG A 166 10.44 -0.04 28.87
N ASN A 167 9.71 0.57 29.84
CA ASN A 167 9.92 1.95 30.28
C ASN A 167 9.87 2.98 29.14
N VAL A 168 8.83 2.93 28.28
CA VAL A 168 8.59 3.93 27.22
C VAL A 168 7.41 4.83 27.61
N PRO A 169 7.68 5.90 28.38
CA PRO A 169 6.62 6.70 29.02
C PRO A 169 5.75 7.48 28.04
N LYS A 170 6.28 7.88 26.86
CA LYS A 170 5.53 8.64 25.86
C LYS A 170 4.76 7.68 24.91
N SER A 171 4.05 6.71 25.48
CA SER A 171 3.22 5.76 24.72
C SER A 171 1.75 6.11 24.84
N ILE A 172 1.06 6.13 23.70
CA ILE A 172 -0.35 6.48 23.56
C ILE A 172 -1.08 5.34 22.84
N LEU A 173 -2.08 4.77 23.54
CA LEU A 173 -3.00 3.79 22.97
C LEU A 173 -4.29 4.50 22.57
N ILE A 174 -4.66 4.47 21.30
CA ILE A 174 -5.90 5.04 20.76
C ILE A 174 -6.73 3.87 20.22
N LEU A 175 -7.87 3.62 20.88
CA LEU A 175 -8.66 2.42 20.66
C LEU A 175 -10.07 2.78 20.18
N ASP A 176 -10.29 2.68 18.87
CA ASP A 176 -11.61 2.78 18.24
C ASP A 176 -12.19 1.38 18.06
N ALA A 177 -12.56 0.77 19.17
CA ALA A 177 -13.07 -0.58 19.22
C ALA A 177 -14.58 -0.58 19.50
N CYS A 178 -15.38 -0.91 18.48
CA CYS A 178 -16.82 -1.16 18.62
C CYS A 178 -17.09 -2.39 19.48
N ARG A 179 -18.25 -2.41 20.18
CA ARG A 179 -18.54 -3.39 21.22
C ARG A 179 -19.69 -4.35 20.89
N ASP A 180 -20.12 -4.41 19.64
CA ASP A 180 -21.20 -5.28 19.22
C ASP A 180 -20.73 -6.40 18.31
N LEU A 181 -20.75 -7.59 18.89
CA LEU A 181 -20.91 -8.85 18.15
C LEU A 181 -22.42 -9.08 17.98
N THR A 182 -23.09 -8.29 17.12
CA THR A 182 -24.55 -8.15 17.11
C THR A 182 -25.35 -9.37 16.63
N ASN A 183 -24.80 -10.55 16.53
CA ASN A 183 -25.61 -11.74 16.24
C ASN A 183 -25.29 -12.97 17.10
N SER A 184 -24.45 -12.85 18.11
CA SER A 184 -24.13 -14.05 18.89
C SER A 184 -25.02 -14.15 20.15
N THR A 185 -25.92 -15.09 20.14
CA THR A 185 -26.53 -15.72 21.34
C THR A 185 -25.49 -16.41 22.24
N THR A 186 -24.21 -16.15 22.05
CA THR A 186 -23.11 -16.78 22.80
C THR A 186 -23.15 -16.29 24.24
N LYS A 187 -23.61 -17.15 25.12
CA LYS A 187 -23.56 -16.96 26.57
C LYS A 187 -22.10 -16.85 27.00
N GLY A 188 -21.66 -15.68 27.44
CA GLY A 188 -20.34 -15.51 28.05
C GLY A 188 -19.63 -14.19 27.75
N PHE A 189 -20.14 -13.35 26.85
CA PHE A 189 -19.62 -12.01 26.66
C PHE A 189 -20.38 -11.03 27.51
N ALA A 190 -19.64 -10.24 28.32
CA ALA A 190 -20.25 -9.14 29.02
C ALA A 190 -20.71 -8.10 27.99
N ARG A 191 -21.99 -7.76 27.97
CA ARG A 191 -22.54 -6.61 27.24
C ARG A 191 -21.96 -5.28 27.73
N GLU A 192 -21.21 -5.34 28.85
CA GLU A 192 -20.47 -4.23 29.43
C GLU A 192 -19.08 -4.17 28.75
N GLY A 193 -18.83 -3.15 27.97
CA GLY A 193 -17.54 -2.96 27.34
C GLY A 193 -16.37 -2.79 28.31
N PHE A 194 -15.20 -2.37 27.82
CA PHE A 194 -14.00 -2.15 28.63
C PHE A 194 -14.31 -1.29 29.85
N LYS A 195 -13.99 -1.77 31.05
CA LYS A 195 -14.09 -0.93 32.26
C LYS A 195 -12.91 0.04 32.22
N SER A 196 -13.14 1.21 31.66
CA SER A 196 -12.12 2.27 31.51
C SER A 196 -11.47 2.64 32.83
N GLU A 197 -12.20 2.49 33.97
CA GLU A 197 -11.69 2.73 35.29
C GLU A 197 -10.50 1.84 35.66
N LYS A 198 -10.42 0.66 35.10
CA LYS A 198 -9.27 -0.25 35.33
C LYS A 198 -7.96 0.26 34.70
N TYR A 199 -8.07 1.18 33.76
CA TYR A 199 -6.92 1.75 33.04
C TYR A 199 -6.53 3.14 33.62
N ALA A 200 -7.15 3.57 34.70
CA ALA A 200 -6.95 4.87 35.32
C ALA A 200 -5.79 4.95 36.31
N SER A 201 -5.06 3.87 36.56
CA SER A 201 -3.96 3.89 37.55
C SER A 201 -2.70 4.56 36.95
N GLY A 202 -2.11 5.50 37.69
CA GLY A 202 -1.09 6.47 37.26
C GLY A 202 0.25 5.99 36.68
N ASP A 203 0.42 4.70 36.50
CA ASP A 203 1.64 4.07 35.91
C ASP A 203 1.44 3.54 34.50
N VAL A 204 0.35 3.92 33.83
CA VAL A 204 -0.10 3.33 32.59
C VAL A 204 0.10 4.34 31.44
N PRO A 205 0.44 3.87 30.23
CA PRO A 205 0.47 4.73 29.05
C PRO A 205 -0.89 5.43 28.86
N VAL A 206 -0.86 6.57 28.19
CA VAL A 206 -2.08 7.28 27.82
C VAL A 206 -3.00 6.36 27.04
N THR A 207 -4.24 6.20 27.47
CA THR A 207 -5.22 5.36 26.78
C THR A 207 -6.44 6.18 26.42
N PHE A 208 -6.71 6.29 25.11
CA PHE A 208 -7.82 7.03 24.54
C PHE A 208 -8.81 6.05 23.90
N PHE A 209 -9.95 5.88 24.51
CA PHE A 209 -11.04 5.04 24.02
C PHE A 209 -12.05 5.89 23.25
N SER A 210 -12.52 5.38 22.13
CA SER A 210 -13.56 6.03 21.30
C SER A 210 -14.88 6.20 22.01
N THR A 211 -15.13 5.41 23.07
CA THR A 211 -16.33 5.51 23.90
C THR A 211 -16.11 4.89 25.27
N ARG A 212 -16.91 5.32 26.24
CA ARG A 212 -16.91 4.74 27.60
C ARG A 212 -17.65 3.41 27.66
N THR A 213 -17.48 2.70 28.78
CA THR A 213 -18.19 1.45 29.09
C THR A 213 -19.71 1.58 28.91
N GLY A 214 -20.30 0.61 28.21
CA GLY A 214 -21.76 0.56 27.96
C GLY A 214 -22.27 1.39 26.79
N TYR A 215 -21.38 2.04 26.03
CA TYR A 215 -21.71 2.87 24.87
C TYR A 215 -21.05 2.34 23.60
N TYR A 216 -21.61 2.73 22.44
CA TYR A 216 -21.15 2.30 21.13
C TYR A 216 -20.18 3.30 20.51
N SER A 217 -19.26 2.85 19.69
CA SER A 217 -18.58 3.65 18.68
C SER A 217 -19.34 3.55 17.37
N TYR A 218 -19.64 4.67 16.76
CA TYR A 218 -20.47 4.72 15.56
C TYR A 218 -19.65 5.01 14.31
N GLU A 219 -20.06 4.40 13.20
CA GLU A 219 -19.63 4.79 11.88
C GLU A 219 -20.44 5.99 11.39
N ASP A 220 -19.79 7.07 10.90
CA ASP A 220 -20.49 8.25 10.40
C ASP A 220 -21.13 7.96 9.02
N PRO A 221 -22.47 7.98 8.87
CA PRO A 221 -23.11 7.67 7.61
C PRO A 221 -22.78 8.65 6.47
N LYS A 222 -22.26 9.84 6.79
CA LYS A 222 -21.92 10.90 5.83
C LYS A 222 -20.46 10.83 5.35
N THR A 223 -19.64 10.02 5.98
CA THR A 223 -18.19 9.89 5.65
C THR A 223 -17.79 8.44 5.54
N ASN A 224 -16.57 8.19 5.06
CA ASN A 224 -15.98 6.85 4.99
C ASN A 224 -15.22 6.45 6.27
N PHE A 225 -15.50 7.14 7.39
CA PHE A 225 -14.77 6.99 8.64
C PHE A 225 -15.71 6.79 9.83
N GLY A 226 -15.17 6.19 10.89
CA GLY A 226 -15.79 6.21 12.21
C GLY A 226 -15.89 7.63 12.77
N VAL A 227 -16.91 7.90 13.58
CA VAL A 227 -17.13 9.22 14.15
C VAL A 227 -15.94 9.68 14.99
N PHE A 228 -15.42 8.79 15.83
CA PHE A 228 -14.26 9.09 16.67
C PHE A 228 -13.02 9.38 15.81
N THR A 229 -12.70 8.51 14.87
CA THR A 229 -11.53 8.67 14.00
C THR A 229 -11.65 9.92 13.14
N LYS A 230 -12.85 10.30 12.66
CA LYS A 230 -13.07 11.56 11.95
C LYS A 230 -12.63 12.77 12.76
N TYR A 231 -13.09 12.89 14.00
CA TYR A 231 -12.70 14.01 14.87
C TYR A 231 -11.24 13.93 15.31
N LEU A 232 -10.71 12.72 15.51
CA LEU A 232 -9.28 12.51 15.76
C LEU A 232 -8.43 13.05 14.62
N ALA A 233 -8.79 12.71 13.37
CA ALA A 233 -8.12 13.19 12.17
C ALA A 233 -8.18 14.72 12.04
N TYR A 234 -9.36 15.31 12.18
CA TYR A 234 -9.51 16.78 12.15
C TYR A 234 -8.65 17.48 13.20
N GLY A 235 -8.65 16.96 14.42
CA GLY A 235 -7.82 17.49 15.49
C GLY A 235 -6.35 17.42 15.14
N MET A 236 -5.88 16.25 14.67
CA MET A 236 -4.50 16.00 14.29
C MET A 236 -4.04 16.84 13.08
N GLU A 237 -4.95 17.21 12.18
CA GLU A 237 -4.67 18.11 11.04
C GLU A 237 -4.49 19.58 11.47
N GLY A 238 -4.74 19.92 12.74
CA GLY A 238 -4.50 21.24 13.30
C GLY A 238 -5.75 21.94 13.82
N GLN A 239 -6.96 21.39 13.66
CA GLN A 239 -8.17 22.03 14.21
C GLN A 239 -8.20 22.01 15.75
N ALA A 240 -7.41 21.13 16.36
CA ALA A 240 -7.24 21.09 17.81
C ALA A 240 -6.20 22.08 18.34
N ASP A 241 -5.39 22.72 17.49
CA ASP A 241 -4.39 23.71 17.88
C ASP A 241 -5.07 24.99 18.37
N THR A 242 -5.48 24.99 19.64
CA THR A 242 -6.24 26.08 20.26
C THR A 242 -5.38 27.25 20.67
N ASN A 243 -4.12 27.00 21.04
CA ASN A 243 -3.17 28.01 21.47
C ASN A 243 -2.41 28.64 20.29
N LYS A 244 -2.55 28.08 19.08
CA LYS A 244 -1.96 28.52 17.81
C LYS A 244 -0.42 28.55 17.84
N ASP A 245 0.19 27.60 18.53
CA ASP A 245 1.65 27.46 18.56
C ASP A 245 2.18 26.64 17.37
N GLY A 246 1.29 26.17 16.50
CA GLY A 246 1.62 25.36 15.33
C GLY A 246 1.78 23.85 15.62
N ILE A 247 1.44 23.42 16.83
CA ILE A 247 1.56 22.05 17.30
C ILE A 247 0.25 21.61 17.93
N VAL A 248 -0.21 20.43 17.58
CA VAL A 248 -1.31 19.77 18.27
C VAL A 248 -0.73 18.91 19.40
N SER A 249 -0.91 19.33 20.62
CA SER A 249 -0.59 18.55 21.81
C SER A 249 -1.66 17.50 22.10
N PHE A 250 -1.32 16.49 22.90
CA PHE A 250 -2.30 15.44 23.25
C PHE A 250 -3.51 15.99 24.02
N SER A 251 -3.31 16.97 24.92
CA SER A 251 -4.43 17.58 25.67
C SER A 251 -5.39 18.38 24.78
N GLU A 252 -4.87 19.08 23.79
CA GLU A 252 -5.71 19.81 22.83
C GLU A 252 -6.49 18.83 21.94
N LEU A 253 -5.82 17.76 21.47
CA LEU A 253 -6.44 16.69 20.68
C LEU A 253 -7.56 16.00 21.49
N GLU A 254 -7.30 15.66 22.74
CA GLU A 254 -8.30 15.08 23.64
C GLU A 254 -9.55 15.94 23.73
N GLU A 255 -9.39 17.21 24.08
CA GLU A 255 -10.49 18.14 24.28
C GLU A 255 -11.31 18.35 23.00
N PHE A 256 -10.63 18.50 21.88
CA PHE A 256 -11.26 18.63 20.57
C PHE A 256 -12.08 17.40 20.21
N VAL A 257 -11.53 16.20 20.36
CA VAL A 257 -12.19 14.93 20.02
C VAL A 257 -13.37 14.68 20.95
N GLN A 258 -13.21 14.85 22.26
CA GLN A 258 -14.31 14.66 23.21
C GLN A 258 -15.49 15.61 22.92
N THR A 259 -15.19 16.87 22.65
CA THR A 259 -16.20 17.88 22.31
C THR A 259 -16.90 17.54 20.99
N GLY A 260 -16.14 17.27 19.93
CA GLY A 260 -16.68 17.00 18.61
C GLY A 260 -17.54 15.74 18.54
N VAL A 261 -17.07 14.64 19.16
CA VAL A 261 -17.83 13.39 19.18
C VAL A 261 -19.10 13.51 20.02
N THR A 262 -19.04 14.19 21.17
CA THR A 262 -20.22 14.42 22.01
C THR A 262 -21.25 15.27 21.28
N GLN A 263 -20.83 16.35 20.64
CA GLN A 263 -21.72 17.22 19.86
C GLN A 263 -22.36 16.46 18.68
N TRP A 264 -21.59 15.63 17.97
CA TRP A 264 -22.13 14.77 16.92
C TRP A 264 -23.17 13.79 17.45
N SER A 265 -22.91 13.19 18.59
CA SER A 265 -23.81 12.24 19.25
C SER A 265 -25.13 12.89 19.60
N ASP A 266 -25.10 14.07 20.21
CA ASP A 266 -26.29 14.85 20.60
C ASP A 266 -27.12 15.24 19.35
N GLN A 267 -26.46 15.58 18.24
CA GLN A 267 -27.13 15.96 16.98
C GLN A 267 -27.75 14.77 16.23
N ASN A 268 -27.34 13.53 16.51
CA ASN A 268 -27.78 12.33 15.80
C ASN A 268 -28.56 11.35 16.69
N ASP A 269 -29.00 11.75 17.88
CA ASP A 269 -29.66 10.89 18.87
C ASP A 269 -28.87 9.60 19.16
N LYS A 270 -27.56 9.74 19.32
CA LYS A 270 -26.63 8.66 19.62
C LYS A 270 -25.94 8.91 20.94
N GLU A 271 -25.36 7.85 21.49
CA GLU A 271 -24.57 7.96 22.72
C GLU A 271 -23.16 7.43 22.49
N GLN A 272 -22.24 8.33 22.16
CA GLN A 272 -20.81 8.05 22.09
C GLN A 272 -20.07 9.10 22.91
N LYS A 273 -19.27 8.64 23.89
CA LYS A 273 -18.53 9.53 24.80
C LYS A 273 -17.10 9.05 24.92
N PRO A 274 -16.17 9.63 24.17
CA PRO A 274 -14.76 9.30 24.29
C PRO A 274 -14.24 9.51 25.71
N ILE A 275 -13.35 8.64 26.14
CA ILE A 275 -12.73 8.73 27.46
C ILE A 275 -11.22 8.54 27.37
N VAL A 276 -10.51 9.32 28.16
CA VAL A 276 -9.07 9.26 28.28
C VAL A 276 -8.66 9.05 29.70
N ASN A 277 -7.67 8.20 29.92
CA ASN A 277 -7.08 7.96 31.22
C ASN A 277 -5.59 8.27 31.18
N TYR A 278 -5.18 9.37 31.84
CA TYR A 278 -3.77 9.73 32.00
C TYR A 278 -3.59 10.88 33.02
N PRO A 279 -2.40 11.06 33.63
CA PRO A 279 -2.04 12.26 34.34
C PRO A 279 -1.80 13.43 33.38
N ARG A 280 -2.73 14.40 33.33
CA ARG A 280 -2.69 15.52 32.35
C ARG A 280 -1.44 16.38 32.44
N ASP A 281 -0.98 16.64 33.65
CA ASP A 281 0.23 17.42 33.94
C ASP A 281 1.49 16.78 33.32
N LYS A 282 1.53 15.45 33.26
CA LYS A 282 2.68 14.69 32.77
C LYS A 282 2.65 14.47 31.25
N TYR A 283 1.49 14.09 30.69
CA TYR A 283 1.40 13.61 29.31
C TYR A 283 0.60 14.53 28.37
N GLY A 284 -0.11 15.52 28.91
CA GLY A 284 -0.92 16.43 28.09
C GLY A 284 -0.12 17.23 27.06
N LYS A 285 1.15 17.49 27.33
CA LYS A 285 2.07 18.26 26.46
C LYS A 285 2.79 17.42 25.40
N ILE A 286 2.50 16.10 25.30
CA ILE A 286 3.11 15.27 24.23
C ILE A 286 2.68 15.84 22.87
N PRO A 287 3.64 16.25 22.00
CA PRO A 287 3.31 16.74 20.68
C PRO A 287 2.87 15.57 19.80
N ILE A 288 1.71 15.69 19.15
CA ILE A 288 1.14 14.64 18.29
C ILE A 288 1.44 14.94 16.81
N THR A 289 1.05 16.14 16.35
CA THR A 289 1.24 16.56 14.96
C THR A 289 1.60 18.04 14.88
N PHE A 290 2.13 18.47 13.74
CA PHE A 290 2.18 19.87 13.40
C PHE A 290 0.83 20.31 12.85
N SER A 291 0.36 21.48 13.30
CA SER A 291 -0.80 22.13 12.70
C SER A 291 -0.49 22.52 11.27
N SER A 292 -1.38 22.16 10.34
CA SER A 292 -1.26 22.52 8.92
C SER A 292 -2.15 23.71 8.63
N ASP A 293 -1.58 24.78 8.05
CA ASP A 293 -2.36 25.91 7.52
C ASP A 293 -3.22 25.50 6.30
N LYS A 294 -2.92 24.38 5.68
CA LYS A 294 -3.76 23.79 4.65
C LYS A 294 -4.88 23.03 5.33
N LYS A 295 -6.08 23.61 5.33
CA LYS A 295 -7.30 22.83 5.51
C LYS A 295 -7.34 21.77 4.41
N THR A 296 -6.76 20.64 4.68
CA THR A 296 -6.94 19.47 3.83
C THR A 296 -8.35 19.00 4.16
N SER A 297 -9.29 19.30 3.29
CA SER A 297 -10.69 18.82 3.39
C SER A 297 -10.71 17.31 3.11
N LEU A 298 -10.09 16.52 4.00
CA LEU A 298 -10.05 15.07 3.90
C LEU A 298 -11.46 14.44 3.97
N VAL A 299 -12.46 15.22 4.35
CA VAL A 299 -13.83 14.73 4.60
C VAL A 299 -14.86 15.23 3.57
N GLU A 300 -14.60 16.30 2.81
CA GLU A 300 -15.52 16.78 1.78
C GLU A 300 -15.39 16.05 0.45
N ASP A 301 -14.29 15.32 0.23
CA ASP A 301 -14.11 14.56 -1.00
C ASP A 301 -14.35 13.07 -0.74
N ASN A 302 -15.36 12.49 -1.41
CA ASN A 302 -15.55 11.05 -1.56
C ASN A 302 -14.37 10.35 -2.30
N ASN A 303 -13.31 11.10 -2.56
CA ASN A 303 -12.04 10.59 -3.00
C ASN A 303 -11.13 10.55 -1.77
N PHE A 304 -10.81 9.35 -1.30
CA PHE A 304 -9.61 9.13 -0.53
C PHE A 304 -8.52 10.04 -1.06
N PRO A 305 -7.73 10.69 -0.20
CA PRO A 305 -6.45 11.18 -0.64
C PRO A 305 -5.78 9.98 -1.27
N LYS A 306 -5.71 9.98 -2.60
CA LYS A 306 -4.99 8.96 -3.34
C LYS A 306 -3.61 8.95 -2.72
N ALA A 307 -3.32 7.87 -2.03
CA ALA A 307 -2.00 7.63 -1.51
C ALA A 307 -1.02 8.03 -2.60
N ASN A 308 -0.25 9.06 -2.29
CA ASN A 308 0.89 9.54 -3.04
C ASN A 308 0.66 9.82 -4.53
N SER A 309 1.10 10.97 -4.96
CA SER A 309 1.31 11.27 -6.37
C SER A 309 1.67 9.96 -7.08
N LYS A 310 0.93 9.60 -8.13
CA LYS A 310 1.23 8.42 -8.97
C LYS A 310 2.68 8.44 -9.50
N LEU A 311 3.35 9.57 -9.35
CA LEU A 311 4.70 9.84 -9.81
C LEU A 311 5.75 8.84 -9.29
N PRO A 312 5.84 8.50 -7.98
CA PRO A 312 6.81 7.51 -7.52
C PRO A 312 6.57 6.10 -8.07
N ALA A 313 5.31 5.70 -8.21
CA ALA A 313 4.96 4.41 -8.80
C ALA A 313 5.21 4.39 -10.31
N LEU A 314 4.87 5.48 -11.02
CA LEU A 314 5.15 5.66 -12.44
C LEU A 314 6.64 5.64 -12.74
N VAL A 315 7.45 6.38 -11.97
CA VAL A 315 8.91 6.41 -12.13
C VAL A 315 9.49 5.01 -11.94
N ARG A 316 9.04 4.24 -10.93
CA ARG A 316 9.50 2.88 -10.71
C ARG A 316 9.13 1.94 -11.87
N SER A 317 7.89 1.98 -12.36
CA SER A 317 7.45 1.15 -13.48
C SER A 317 8.03 1.59 -14.83
N PHE A 318 8.50 2.84 -14.94
CA PHE A 318 9.24 3.30 -16.10
C PHE A 318 10.59 2.59 -16.21
N PHE A 319 11.29 2.36 -15.11
CA PHE A 319 12.57 1.64 -15.12
C PHE A 319 12.39 0.13 -15.15
N ILE A 320 11.48 -0.42 -14.35
CA ILE A 320 11.24 -1.86 -14.25
C ILE A 320 9.72 -2.10 -14.24
N PRO A 321 9.16 -2.69 -15.32
CA PRO A 321 7.74 -3.04 -15.36
C PRO A 321 7.33 -3.91 -14.18
N GLY A 322 6.21 -3.53 -13.53
CA GLY A 322 5.71 -4.18 -12.33
C GLY A 322 6.18 -3.57 -11.00
N TRP A 323 7.27 -2.82 -10.98
CA TRP A 323 7.78 -2.23 -9.75
C TRP A 323 6.84 -1.19 -9.13
N GLY A 324 6.16 -0.40 -9.96
CA GLY A 324 5.16 0.56 -9.48
C GLY A 324 3.90 -0.11 -8.92
N GLN A 325 3.45 -1.20 -9.54
CA GLN A 325 2.34 -2.00 -9.05
C GLN A 325 2.69 -2.65 -7.70
N TRP A 326 3.90 -3.18 -7.57
CA TRP A 326 4.40 -3.72 -6.31
C TRP A 326 4.47 -2.65 -5.22
N TYR A 327 4.99 -1.48 -5.54
CA TYR A 327 5.04 -0.33 -4.63
C TYR A 327 3.66 0.11 -4.12
N ASN A 328 2.62 0.01 -4.96
CA ASN A 328 1.23 0.32 -4.61
C ASN A 328 0.50 -0.83 -3.89
N GLY A 329 1.22 -1.87 -3.43
CA GLY A 329 0.67 -2.99 -2.67
C GLY A 329 0.16 -4.16 -3.51
N GLY A 330 0.21 -4.07 -4.84
CA GLY A 330 -0.17 -5.15 -5.76
C GLY A 330 0.99 -6.11 -6.04
N SER A 331 1.47 -6.85 -5.04
CA SER A 331 2.67 -7.71 -5.16
C SER A 331 2.51 -8.80 -6.23
N GLU A 332 1.36 -9.47 -6.31
CA GLU A 332 1.10 -10.51 -7.33
C GLU A 332 1.05 -9.93 -8.74
N LYS A 333 0.39 -8.77 -8.88
CA LYS A 333 0.30 -8.04 -10.13
C LYS A 333 1.68 -7.51 -10.57
N GLY A 334 2.46 -6.96 -9.64
CA GLY A 334 3.82 -6.50 -9.90
C GLY A 334 4.75 -7.62 -10.35
N LEU A 335 4.68 -8.78 -9.70
CA LEU A 335 5.45 -9.97 -10.08
C LEU A 335 5.04 -10.49 -11.46
N SER A 336 3.75 -10.49 -11.78
CA SER A 336 3.25 -10.90 -13.11
C SER A 336 3.79 -9.98 -14.22
N TYR A 337 3.75 -8.66 -14.05
CA TYR A 337 4.33 -7.71 -14.99
C TYR A 337 5.84 -7.93 -15.16
N PHE A 338 6.57 -8.12 -14.07
CA PHE A 338 8.00 -8.36 -14.11
C PHE A 338 8.34 -9.67 -14.84
N SER A 339 7.60 -10.75 -14.59
CA SER A 339 7.80 -12.03 -15.25
C SER A 339 7.56 -11.96 -16.76
N ILE A 340 6.48 -11.29 -17.20
CA ILE A 340 6.19 -11.08 -18.63
C ILE A 340 7.28 -10.20 -19.26
N PHE A 341 7.76 -9.17 -18.57
CA PHE A 341 8.87 -8.34 -19.05
C PHE A 341 10.14 -9.16 -19.29
N LEU A 342 10.50 -10.06 -18.38
CA LEU A 342 11.65 -10.95 -18.55
C LEU A 342 11.49 -11.87 -19.78
N LEU A 343 10.30 -12.46 -19.97
CA LEU A 343 10.01 -13.31 -21.12
C LEU A 343 10.11 -12.54 -22.45
N LEU A 344 9.55 -11.34 -22.52
CA LEU A 344 9.63 -10.50 -23.72
C LEU A 344 11.05 -10.03 -24.00
N THR A 345 11.83 -9.72 -22.96
CA THR A 345 13.25 -9.36 -23.10
C THR A 345 14.07 -10.54 -23.62
N ALA A 346 13.83 -11.74 -23.10
CA ALA A 346 14.45 -12.96 -23.59
C ALA A 346 14.09 -13.23 -25.07
N ASN A 347 12.83 -12.98 -25.46
CA ASN A 347 12.39 -13.11 -26.86
C ASN A 347 13.09 -12.11 -27.80
N VAL A 348 13.29 -10.86 -27.36
CA VAL A 348 14.10 -9.87 -28.10
C VAL A 348 15.54 -10.38 -28.29
N ALA A 349 16.16 -10.86 -27.21
CA ALA A 349 17.52 -11.42 -27.27
C ALA A 349 17.62 -12.64 -28.16
N TYR A 350 16.62 -13.52 -28.17
CA TYR A 350 16.55 -14.69 -29.05
C TYR A 350 16.53 -14.30 -30.53
N HIS A 351 15.80 -13.26 -30.92
CA HIS A 351 15.70 -12.79 -32.30
C HIS A 351 16.84 -11.86 -32.73
N TYR A 352 17.60 -11.31 -31.78
CA TYR A 352 18.71 -10.39 -32.07
C TYR A 352 19.87 -11.06 -32.84
N ASN A 353 20.34 -12.21 -32.36
CA ASN A 353 21.48 -12.91 -32.99
C ASN A 353 21.19 -13.40 -34.43
N PRO A 354 20.05 -14.05 -34.75
CA PRO A 354 19.68 -14.39 -36.11
C PRO A 354 19.61 -13.17 -37.02
N TYR A 355 19.07 -12.05 -36.56
CA TYR A 355 19.03 -10.81 -37.33
C TYR A 355 20.44 -10.28 -37.62
N GLN A 356 21.33 -10.20 -36.63
CA GLN A 356 22.71 -9.75 -36.80
C GLN A 356 23.49 -10.64 -37.76
N ASN A 357 23.28 -11.95 -37.69
CA ASN A 357 23.91 -12.91 -38.60
C ASN A 357 23.40 -12.74 -40.03
N ALA A 358 22.10 -12.60 -40.24
CA ALA A 358 21.51 -12.35 -41.54
C ALA A 358 21.98 -11.01 -42.14
N GLN A 359 22.06 -9.96 -41.33
CA GLN A 359 22.60 -8.66 -41.71
C GLN A 359 24.07 -8.78 -42.19
N SER A 360 24.91 -9.46 -41.42
CA SER A 360 26.32 -9.68 -41.77
C SER A 360 26.50 -10.50 -43.06
N GLN A 361 25.67 -11.52 -43.25
CA GLN A 361 25.68 -12.33 -44.49
C GLN A 361 25.24 -11.50 -45.70
N TYR A 362 24.25 -10.64 -45.55
CA TYR A 362 23.79 -9.74 -46.58
C TYR A 362 24.88 -8.72 -46.94
N ASP A 363 25.45 -8.04 -45.94
CA ASP A 363 26.47 -7.01 -46.08
C ASP A 363 27.78 -7.56 -46.67
N SER A 364 28.11 -8.83 -46.43
CA SER A 364 29.31 -9.50 -46.94
C SER A 364 29.13 -10.08 -48.33
N THR A 365 27.94 -9.97 -48.96
CA THR A 365 27.69 -10.51 -50.27
C THR A 365 28.30 -9.61 -51.34
N ILE A 366 29.26 -10.14 -52.09
CA ILE A 366 29.96 -9.42 -53.16
C ILE A 366 29.16 -9.59 -54.46
N LEU A 367 28.79 -8.48 -55.07
CA LEU A 367 28.19 -8.50 -56.41
C LEU A 367 29.28 -8.83 -57.42
N ILE A 368 28.98 -9.76 -58.32
CA ILE A 368 29.84 -10.05 -59.43
C ILE A 368 29.66 -8.92 -60.47
N PRO A 369 30.71 -8.15 -60.82
CA PRO A 369 30.57 -7.06 -61.77
C PRO A 369 30.24 -7.62 -63.16
N ALA A 370 29.21 -7.06 -63.81
CA ALA A 370 28.81 -7.42 -65.17
C ALA A 370 29.93 -7.07 -66.16
N ARG A 371 30.45 -8.06 -66.88
CA ARG A 371 31.32 -7.83 -68.04
C ARG A 371 30.46 -7.60 -69.27
N GLN A 372 30.82 -6.62 -70.10
CA GLN A 372 30.13 -6.36 -71.37
C GLN A 372 30.13 -7.62 -72.27
N GLY A 373 28.92 -8.19 -72.45
CA GLY A 373 28.74 -9.38 -73.37
C GLY A 373 28.28 -10.66 -72.66
N GLU A 374 28.25 -10.74 -71.32
CA GLU A 374 27.77 -11.92 -70.58
C GLU A 374 26.39 -11.65 -69.96
N GLY A 375 25.36 -12.17 -70.61
CA GLY A 375 23.95 -11.97 -70.18
C GLY A 375 23.58 -12.65 -68.85
N ASP A 376 24.42 -13.52 -68.28
CA ASP A 376 24.08 -14.38 -67.15
C ASP A 376 24.48 -13.80 -65.73
N THR A 377 25.27 -12.73 -65.72
CA THR A 377 25.74 -12.16 -64.41
C THR A 377 24.64 -11.54 -63.65
N LEU A 378 23.57 -11.01 -64.22
CA LEU A 378 22.39 -10.49 -63.58
C LEU A 378 21.60 -11.60 -62.89
N GLY A 379 21.44 -12.74 -63.53
CA GLY A 379 20.76 -13.93 -63.00
C GLY A 379 21.51 -14.53 -61.78
N ILE A 380 22.87 -14.63 -61.92
CA ILE A 380 23.70 -15.14 -60.80
C ILE A 380 23.66 -14.20 -59.58
N ASN A 381 23.75 -12.90 -59.78
CA ASN A 381 23.62 -11.93 -58.69
C ASN A 381 22.26 -12.02 -58.01
N TYR A 382 21.18 -12.18 -58.77
CA TYR A 382 19.85 -12.35 -58.24
C TYR A 382 19.74 -13.63 -57.40
N LEU A 383 20.25 -14.76 -57.90
CA LEU A 383 20.24 -16.04 -57.17
C LEU A 383 21.06 -16.00 -55.87
N LEU A 384 22.13 -15.21 -55.81
CA LEU A 384 22.97 -15.08 -54.62
C LEU A 384 22.39 -14.11 -53.60
N PHE A 385 21.73 -13.03 -54.06
CA PHE A 385 21.22 -11.96 -53.23
C PHE A 385 19.83 -12.23 -52.69
N GLU A 386 18.93 -12.74 -53.50
CA GLU A 386 17.52 -12.94 -53.18
C GLU A 386 17.30 -13.77 -51.91
N PRO A 387 17.91 -14.96 -51.73
CA PRO A 387 17.72 -15.75 -50.51
C PRO A 387 18.23 -15.04 -49.25
N LYS A 388 19.34 -14.27 -49.38
CA LYS A 388 19.91 -13.55 -48.24
C LYS A 388 19.08 -12.33 -47.87
N MET A 389 18.51 -11.64 -48.85
CA MET A 389 17.59 -10.53 -48.64
C MET A 389 16.31 -11.02 -47.98
N GLN A 390 15.71 -12.10 -48.47
CA GLN A 390 14.51 -12.70 -47.84
C GLN A 390 14.78 -13.16 -46.41
N ASN A 391 15.93 -13.76 -46.13
CA ASN A 391 16.31 -14.16 -44.77
C ASN A 391 16.52 -12.94 -43.86
N LEU A 392 17.15 -11.88 -44.37
CA LEU A 392 17.32 -10.62 -43.63
C LEU A 392 15.97 -9.97 -43.32
N GLU A 393 15.07 -9.90 -44.30
CA GLU A 393 13.73 -9.36 -44.09
C GLU A 393 12.94 -10.16 -43.07
N LYS A 394 12.95 -11.48 -43.15
CA LYS A 394 12.29 -12.36 -42.20
C LYS A 394 12.83 -12.18 -40.76
N THR A 395 14.15 -12.20 -40.59
CA THR A 395 14.77 -12.06 -39.25
C THR A 395 14.60 -10.66 -38.70
N ARG A 396 14.68 -9.64 -39.56
CA ARG A 396 14.39 -8.23 -39.17
C ARG A 396 12.95 -8.06 -38.71
N ASN A 397 12.00 -8.65 -39.45
CA ASN A 397 10.58 -8.55 -39.09
C ASN A 397 10.30 -9.26 -37.75
N ASN A 398 10.89 -10.42 -37.49
CA ASN A 398 10.77 -11.12 -36.21
C ASN A 398 11.40 -10.31 -35.06
N PHE A 399 12.58 -9.74 -35.30
CA PHE A 399 13.22 -8.87 -34.30
C PHE A 399 12.39 -7.61 -34.02
N ASN A 400 11.93 -6.92 -35.07
CA ASN A 400 11.08 -5.73 -34.91
C ASN A 400 9.76 -6.05 -34.19
N LEU A 401 9.13 -7.19 -34.52
CA LEU A 401 7.92 -7.63 -33.82
C LEU A 401 8.17 -7.86 -32.32
N SER A 402 9.29 -8.50 -32.00
CA SER A 402 9.65 -8.74 -30.58
C SER A 402 9.93 -7.44 -29.81
N VAL A 403 10.61 -6.49 -30.46
CA VAL A 403 10.85 -5.13 -29.85
C VAL A 403 9.55 -4.36 -29.70
N THR A 404 8.66 -4.43 -30.71
CA THR A 404 7.35 -3.77 -30.65
C THR A 404 6.48 -4.35 -29.55
N ALA A 405 6.46 -5.68 -29.39
CA ALA A 405 5.73 -6.35 -28.32
C ALA A 405 6.22 -5.93 -26.93
N LEU A 406 7.55 -5.85 -26.74
CA LEU A 406 8.14 -5.37 -25.49
C LEU A 406 7.77 -3.90 -25.21
N GLY A 407 7.85 -3.04 -26.23
CA GLY A 407 7.49 -1.62 -26.09
C GLY A 407 6.01 -1.41 -25.80
N ALA A 408 5.12 -2.13 -26.48
CA ALA A 408 3.68 -2.08 -26.24
C ALA A 408 3.32 -2.57 -24.82
N PHE A 409 3.95 -3.64 -24.37
CA PHE A 409 3.78 -4.14 -23.01
C PHE A 409 4.28 -3.13 -21.97
N TRP A 410 5.40 -2.47 -22.19
CA TRP A 410 5.90 -1.43 -21.31
C TRP A 410 4.95 -0.23 -21.23
N ALA A 411 4.45 0.25 -22.37
CA ALA A 411 3.46 1.31 -22.42
C ALA A 411 2.17 0.91 -21.68
N TRP A 412 1.72 -0.34 -21.84
CA TRP A 412 0.57 -0.89 -21.12
C TRP A 412 0.81 -0.91 -19.61
N ASN A 413 1.97 -1.36 -19.15
CA ASN A 413 2.33 -1.35 -17.72
C ASN A 413 2.26 0.06 -17.09
N ILE A 414 2.68 1.09 -17.83
CA ILE A 414 2.58 2.48 -17.38
C ILE A 414 1.13 2.94 -17.40
N LEU A 415 0.38 2.65 -18.47
CA LEU A 415 -1.03 3.01 -18.60
C LEU A 415 -1.88 2.37 -17.51
N ASP A 416 -1.61 1.12 -17.14
CA ASP A 416 -2.27 0.41 -16.06
C ASP A 416 -2.19 1.16 -14.72
N LEU A 417 -1.07 1.80 -14.40
CA LEU A 417 -0.94 2.63 -13.20
C LEU A 417 -1.80 3.89 -13.24
N PHE A 418 -2.07 4.45 -14.42
CA PHE A 418 -3.00 5.57 -14.57
C PHE A 418 -4.46 5.13 -14.45
N LEU A 419 -4.79 3.96 -15.01
CA LEU A 419 -6.15 3.42 -15.03
C LEU A 419 -6.52 2.73 -13.71
N TYR A 420 -5.55 2.39 -12.88
CA TYR A 420 -5.76 1.73 -11.60
C TYR A 420 -6.55 2.64 -10.66
N ARG A 421 -7.85 2.55 -10.71
CA ARG A 421 -8.81 2.99 -9.69
C ARG A 421 -9.09 1.80 -8.81
N GLY A 422 -8.64 1.86 -7.54
CA GLY A 422 -8.66 0.78 -6.57
C GLY A 422 -9.85 -0.20 -6.66
N ASN A 423 -9.54 -1.44 -6.49
CA ASN A 423 -10.34 -2.61 -6.09
C ASN A 423 -11.43 -3.20 -6.99
N ASN A 424 -11.77 -2.71 -8.19
CA ASN A 424 -12.87 -3.32 -8.95
C ASN A 424 -12.53 -3.74 -10.40
N PHE A 425 -11.27 -3.82 -10.77
CA PHE A 425 -10.88 -4.36 -12.08
C PHE A 425 -9.84 -5.46 -11.90
N TYR A 426 -10.29 -6.71 -11.83
CA TYR A 426 -9.44 -7.88 -11.94
C TYR A 426 -9.33 -8.27 -13.41
N TRP A 427 -8.15 -8.09 -14.01
CA TRP A 427 -7.77 -8.80 -15.23
C TRP A 427 -7.01 -10.06 -14.79
N ALA A 428 -7.61 -11.22 -14.93
CA ALA A 428 -6.91 -12.48 -14.78
C ALA A 428 -6.46 -12.94 -16.18
N MET A 429 -5.16 -12.92 -16.43
CA MET A 429 -4.59 -13.55 -17.62
C MET A 429 -4.27 -15.01 -17.28
N HIS A 430 -5.09 -15.93 -17.75
CA HIS A 430 -4.81 -17.36 -17.64
C HIS A 430 -4.04 -17.83 -18.91
N ILE A 431 -2.75 -18.10 -18.75
CA ILE A 431 -1.97 -18.75 -19.82
C ILE A 431 -2.13 -20.26 -19.67
N LYS A 432 -2.89 -20.86 -20.59
CA LYS A 432 -3.00 -22.33 -20.68
C LYS A 432 -1.95 -22.83 -21.66
N ILE A 433 -0.91 -23.48 -21.15
CA ILE A 433 0.06 -24.20 -21.98
C ILE A 433 -0.54 -25.57 -22.29
N ALA A 434 -0.96 -25.79 -23.53
CA ALA A 434 -1.41 -27.12 -23.98
C ALA A 434 -0.25 -27.86 -24.65
N PRO A 435 -0.03 -29.15 -24.35
CA PRO A 435 0.98 -29.93 -25.05
C PRO A 435 0.61 -30.08 -26.51
N ILE A 436 1.61 -29.97 -27.41
CA ILE A 436 1.45 -30.12 -28.85
C ILE A 436 1.08 -31.58 -29.16
N SER A 437 -0.13 -31.81 -29.66
CA SER A 437 -0.44 -33.05 -30.37
C SER A 437 -0.23 -32.80 -31.86
N TYR A 438 0.54 -33.65 -32.50
CA TYR A 438 0.95 -33.60 -33.92
C TYR A 438 -0.19 -33.88 -34.93
N SER A 439 -1.40 -33.38 -34.70
CA SER A 439 -2.46 -33.53 -35.71
C SER A 439 -3.42 -32.34 -35.64
N SER A 440 -3.10 -31.31 -36.36
CA SER A 440 -3.99 -30.49 -37.21
C SER A 440 -3.40 -29.10 -37.50
N LEU A 441 -2.89 -28.94 -38.67
CA LEU A 441 -2.74 -27.69 -39.39
C LEU A 441 -4.15 -27.21 -39.76
N TYR A 442 -4.64 -26.17 -39.16
CA TYR A 442 -5.81 -25.31 -39.40
C TYR A 442 -6.65 -25.09 -38.17
N THR A 443 -6.48 -23.94 -37.52
CA THR A 443 -7.57 -23.42 -36.64
C THR A 443 -7.59 -21.89 -36.68
N HIS A 444 -8.78 -21.38 -36.97
CA HIS A 444 -9.15 -19.96 -36.79
C HIS A 444 -9.09 -19.60 -35.32
N SER A 445 -8.55 -18.41 -35.03
CA SER A 445 -8.66 -17.79 -33.71
C SER A 445 -10.08 -17.29 -33.55
N VAL A 446 -10.82 -17.90 -32.61
CA VAL A 446 -12.11 -17.38 -32.15
C VAL A 446 -11.85 -16.58 -30.87
N ILE A 447 -12.18 -15.30 -30.91
CA ILE A 447 -12.22 -14.46 -29.71
C ILE A 447 -13.66 -14.51 -29.20
N ASP A 448 -13.88 -15.21 -28.09
CA ASP A 448 -15.17 -15.29 -27.42
C ASP A 448 -15.17 -14.29 -26.26
N PHE A 449 -16.13 -13.37 -26.27
CA PHE A 449 -16.32 -12.39 -25.21
C PHE A 449 -17.49 -12.83 -24.35
N ASP A 450 -17.24 -13.50 -23.24
CA ASP A 450 -18.25 -13.72 -22.24
C ASP A 450 -18.24 -12.58 -21.20
N LYS A 451 -19.39 -12.28 -20.59
CA LYS A 451 -19.68 -11.12 -19.76
C LYS A 451 -18.90 -11.00 -18.44
N LYS A 452 -17.95 -11.87 -18.18
CA LYS A 452 -16.89 -11.70 -17.18
C LYS A 452 -15.58 -11.59 -17.96
N THR A 453 -14.99 -10.44 -17.96
CA THR A 453 -13.82 -10.03 -18.73
C THR A 453 -12.57 -10.90 -18.49
N ASP A 454 -12.64 -12.18 -18.80
CA ASP A 454 -11.49 -13.09 -18.85
C ASP A 454 -11.03 -13.20 -20.31
N ILE A 455 -9.85 -12.68 -20.61
CA ILE A 455 -9.22 -12.86 -21.94
C ILE A 455 -8.28 -14.04 -21.84
N THR A 456 -8.61 -15.13 -22.53
CA THR A 456 -7.76 -16.32 -22.60
C THR A 456 -6.95 -16.29 -23.89
N PHE A 457 -5.63 -16.20 -23.79
CA PHE A 457 -4.74 -16.40 -24.92
C PHE A 457 -4.21 -17.83 -24.92
N THR A 458 -4.45 -18.57 -26.00
CA THR A 458 -3.84 -19.88 -26.21
C THR A 458 -2.66 -19.72 -27.14
N VAL A 459 -1.44 -19.87 -26.64
CA VAL A 459 -0.23 -19.93 -27.47
C VAL A 459 0.05 -21.41 -27.76
N ARG A 460 0.02 -21.80 -29.03
CA ARG A 460 0.48 -23.13 -29.50
C ARG A 460 1.86 -22.93 -30.08
N PHE A 461 2.82 -23.65 -29.54
CA PHE A 461 4.19 -23.74 -30.09
C PHE A 461 4.30 -24.92 -31.06
#